data_67568fcea8528a60e307a6486210c601
#
_entry.id   67568fcea8528a60e307a6486210c601
#
_cell.length_a   1.000
_cell.length_b   1.000
_cell.length_c   1.000
_cell.angle_alpha   90.00
_cell.angle_beta   90.00
_cell.angle_gamma   90.00
#
_symmetry.space_group_name_H-M   'P 1'
#
loop_
_entity.id
_entity.type
_entity.pdbx_description
1 polymer ?
#
loop_
_entity_poly.entity_id
_entity_poly.type
_entity_poly.pdbx_seq_one_letter_code
_entity_poly.pdbx_strand_id
1 'polypeptide(L)'
;MTRTVVFRPEADEEAAEVHRWYEAKRLGLGDEFGAEVDAAIARIIEHPFAYPVVRGETRRVVLDRFPYALYFRVMPETIVVLAVHGRQDPARWQRRT
;
A
#
# COMPACT_ATOMS: atom_id res chain seq x y z
N MET A 1 -10.73 -18.63 -5.32
CA MET A 1 -9.49 -18.78 -4.55
C MET A 1 -8.95 -17.42 -4.14
N THR A 2 -8.48 -17.33 -2.91
CA THR A 2 -7.93 -16.09 -2.39
C THR A 2 -6.49 -15.92 -2.83
N ARG A 3 -6.16 -14.75 -3.36
CA ARG A 3 -4.78 -14.42 -3.70
C ARG A 3 -3.97 -14.11 -2.44
N THR A 4 -2.69 -14.46 -2.44
CA THR A 4 -1.78 -14.05 -1.39
C THR A 4 -1.20 -12.69 -1.72
N VAL A 5 -0.88 -11.91 -0.68
CA VAL A 5 -0.29 -10.58 -0.87
C VAL A 5 1.20 -10.64 -0.58
N VAL A 6 2.00 -10.09 -1.49
CA VAL A 6 3.44 -10.02 -1.38
C VAL A 6 3.87 -8.57 -1.50
N PHE A 7 4.67 -8.08 -0.56
CA PHE A 7 5.25 -6.75 -0.65
C PHE A 7 6.61 -6.84 -1.33
N ARG A 8 6.84 -5.97 -2.28
CA ARG A 8 8.20 -5.77 -2.76
C ARG A 8 9.07 -5.25 -1.61
N PRO A 9 10.37 -5.57 -1.58
CA PRO A 9 11.25 -5.08 -0.50
C PRO A 9 11.18 -3.56 -0.32
N GLU A 10 11.11 -2.80 -1.40
CA GLU A 10 11.02 -1.34 -1.33
C GLU A 10 9.73 -0.89 -0.66
N ALA A 11 8.62 -1.56 -0.97
CA ALA A 11 7.33 -1.22 -0.38
C ALA A 11 7.29 -1.56 1.11
N ASP A 12 7.86 -2.71 1.46
CA ASP A 12 7.95 -3.15 2.84
C ASP A 12 8.76 -2.15 3.68
N GLU A 13 9.88 -1.71 3.13
CA GLU A 13 10.73 -0.73 3.79
C GLU A 13 10.05 0.62 3.92
N GLU A 14 9.33 1.06 2.91
CA GLU A 14 8.58 2.31 2.96
C GLU A 14 7.52 2.27 4.05
N ALA A 15 6.78 1.17 4.15
CA ALA A 15 5.77 1.01 5.19
C ALA A 15 6.41 1.06 6.59
N ALA A 16 7.58 0.42 6.74
CA ALA A 16 8.30 0.43 8.00
C ALA A 16 8.79 1.83 8.37
N GLU A 17 9.27 2.59 7.39
CA GLU A 17 9.69 3.97 7.60
C GLU A 17 8.56 4.85 8.07
N VAL A 18 7.41 4.75 7.41
CA VAL A 18 6.23 5.53 7.78
C VAL A 18 5.76 5.16 9.18
N HIS A 19 5.78 3.86 9.50
CA HIS A 19 5.43 3.38 10.83
C HIS A 19 6.31 4.03 11.89
N ARG A 20 7.63 4.03 11.68
CA ARG A 20 8.57 4.62 12.63
C ARG A 20 8.37 6.12 12.78
N TRP A 21 8.09 6.79 11.67
CA TRP A 21 7.88 8.24 11.69
C TRP A 21 6.66 8.61 12.54
N TYR A 22 5.54 7.89 12.35
CA TYR A 22 4.33 8.16 13.13
C TYR A 22 4.52 7.76 14.59
N GLU A 23 5.20 6.66 14.85
CA GLU A 23 5.43 6.20 16.21
C GLU A 23 6.28 7.21 16.99
N ALA A 24 7.21 7.89 16.33
CA ALA A 24 8.00 8.95 16.95
C ALA A 24 7.16 10.20 17.26
N LYS A 25 6.06 10.41 16.55
CA LYS A 25 5.18 11.55 16.80
C LYS A 25 4.28 11.29 18.01
N ARG A 26 3.77 10.08 18.14
CA ARG A 26 2.90 9.71 19.25
C ARG A 26 2.94 8.20 19.41
N LEU A 27 3.14 7.72 20.62
CA LEU A 27 3.16 6.29 20.91
C LEU A 27 1.85 5.64 20.46
N GLY A 28 1.95 4.57 19.70
CA GLY A 28 0.79 3.84 19.15
C GLY A 28 0.31 4.34 17.80
N LEU A 29 0.75 5.52 17.35
CA LEU A 29 0.28 6.06 16.07
C LEU A 29 0.81 5.25 14.89
N GLY A 30 2.04 4.73 14.99
CA GLY A 30 2.59 3.82 13.98
C GLY A 30 1.76 2.55 13.86
N ASP A 31 1.31 2.01 14.98
CA ASP A 31 0.46 0.81 14.98
C ASP A 31 -0.91 1.11 14.36
N GLU A 32 -1.43 2.32 14.55
CA GLU A 32 -2.69 2.73 13.89
C GLU A 32 -2.50 2.78 12.38
N PHE A 33 -1.37 3.31 11.92
CA PHE A 33 -1.04 3.29 10.49
C PHE A 33 -0.95 1.85 9.97
N GLY A 34 -0.25 0.98 10.68
CA GLY A 34 -0.12 -0.43 10.31
C GLY A 34 -1.47 -1.13 10.21
N ALA A 35 -2.36 -0.86 11.17
CA ALA A 35 -3.71 -1.44 11.15
C ALA A 35 -4.49 -0.99 9.93
N GLU A 36 -4.31 0.26 9.50
CA GLU A 36 -4.99 0.77 8.32
C GLU A 36 -4.44 0.18 7.03
N VAL A 37 -3.13 -0.06 6.99
CA VAL A 37 -2.51 -0.79 5.87
C VAL A 37 -3.08 -2.20 5.80
N ASP A 38 -3.17 -2.89 6.92
CA ASP A 38 -3.74 -4.25 6.96
C ASP A 38 -5.19 -4.26 6.50
N ALA A 39 -5.97 -3.27 6.91
CA ALA A 39 -7.37 -3.16 6.48
C ALA A 39 -7.46 -2.93 4.97
N ALA A 40 -6.58 -2.10 4.42
CA ALA A 40 -6.54 -1.85 2.97
C ALA A 40 -6.19 -3.14 2.22
N ILE A 41 -5.21 -3.90 2.73
CA ILE A 41 -4.83 -5.18 2.14
C ILE A 41 -6.02 -6.14 2.12
N ALA A 42 -6.77 -6.21 3.22
CA ALA A 42 -7.96 -7.07 3.28
C ALA A 42 -8.98 -6.68 2.20
N ARG A 43 -9.16 -5.37 2.00
CA ARG A 43 -10.08 -4.89 0.97
C ARG A 43 -9.63 -5.25 -0.45
N ILE A 44 -8.34 -5.13 -0.74
CA ILE A 44 -7.86 -5.46 -2.09
C ILE A 44 -7.84 -6.96 -2.36
N ILE A 45 -7.67 -7.78 -1.33
CA ILE A 45 -7.81 -9.24 -1.48
C ILE A 45 -9.25 -9.59 -1.87
N GLU A 46 -10.21 -8.93 -1.22
CA GLU A 46 -11.62 -9.20 -1.44
C GLU A 46 -12.10 -8.74 -2.80
N HIS A 47 -11.68 -7.55 -3.23
CA HIS A 47 -12.12 -6.94 -4.49
C HIS A 47 -10.95 -6.29 -5.23
N PRO A 48 -10.00 -7.09 -5.75
CA PRO A 48 -8.77 -6.52 -6.29
C PRO A 48 -8.96 -5.65 -7.52
N PHE A 49 -10.03 -5.87 -8.29
CA PHE A 49 -10.29 -5.10 -9.50
C PHE A 49 -11.23 -3.91 -9.29
N ALA A 50 -11.62 -3.66 -8.03
CA ALA A 50 -12.51 -2.53 -7.70
C ALA A 50 -11.76 -1.20 -7.66
N TYR A 51 -10.43 -1.22 -7.60
CA TYR A 51 -9.61 -0.01 -7.41
C TYR A 51 -9.09 0.50 -8.73
N PRO A 52 -8.95 1.82 -8.89
CA PRO A 52 -8.59 2.40 -10.19
C PRO A 52 -7.18 2.03 -10.62
N VAL A 53 -7.03 1.82 -11.91
CA VAL A 53 -5.73 1.69 -12.55
C VAL A 53 -5.16 3.10 -12.67
N VAL A 54 -3.91 3.29 -12.24
CA VAL A 54 -3.26 4.61 -12.30
C VAL A 54 -2.15 4.65 -13.32
N ARG A 55 -1.59 3.48 -13.69
CA ARG A 55 -0.59 3.40 -14.75
C ARG A 55 -0.41 1.93 -15.15
N GLY A 56 -0.51 1.64 -16.46
CA GLY A 56 -0.38 0.27 -16.94
C GLY A 56 -1.36 -0.65 -16.24
N GLU A 57 -0.87 -1.64 -15.51
CA GLU A 57 -1.70 -2.54 -14.72
C GLU A 57 -1.63 -2.22 -13.23
N THR A 58 -0.99 -1.13 -12.87
CA THR A 58 -0.84 -0.73 -11.46
C THR A 58 -2.09 -0.02 -10.97
N ARG A 59 -2.61 -0.50 -9.86
CA ARG A 59 -3.80 0.06 -9.19
C ARG A 59 -3.40 0.73 -7.89
N ARG A 60 -4.29 1.55 -7.36
CA ARG A 60 -4.04 2.31 -6.14
C ARG A 60 -5.20 2.18 -5.19
N VAL A 61 -4.89 1.95 -3.91
CA VAL A 61 -5.85 2.08 -2.82
C VAL A 61 -5.34 3.15 -1.86
N VAL A 62 -6.22 4.09 -1.51
CA VAL A 62 -5.90 5.21 -0.63
C VAL A 62 -6.30 4.86 0.78
N LEU A 63 -5.44 5.18 1.76
CA LEU A 63 -5.80 5.01 3.17
C LEU A 63 -6.77 6.11 3.60
N ASP A 64 -7.61 5.82 4.60
CA ASP A 64 -8.64 6.75 5.03
C ASP A 64 -8.09 7.89 5.88
N ARG A 65 -7.35 7.56 6.94
CA ARG A 65 -6.90 8.54 7.94
C ARG A 65 -5.49 9.05 7.72
N PHE A 66 -4.72 8.39 6.86
CA PHE A 66 -3.33 8.74 6.62
C PHE A 66 -3.15 9.13 5.16
N PRO A 67 -2.34 10.16 4.87
CA PRO A 67 -2.18 10.63 3.48
C PRO A 67 -1.24 9.76 2.66
N TYR A 68 -1.50 8.46 2.67
CA TYR A 68 -0.70 7.47 1.94
C TYR A 68 -1.58 6.57 1.12
N ALA A 69 -0.98 5.97 0.10
CA ALA A 69 -1.66 5.01 -0.76
C ALA A 69 -0.75 3.81 -0.98
N LEU A 70 -1.37 2.66 -1.21
CA LEU A 70 -0.68 1.46 -1.63
C LEU A 70 -0.85 1.32 -3.14
N TYR A 71 0.24 1.04 -3.84
CA TYR A 71 0.25 0.80 -5.28
C TYR A 71 0.51 -0.68 -5.50
N PHE A 72 -0.35 -1.33 -6.28
CA PHE A 72 -0.29 -2.78 -6.39
C PHE A 72 -0.66 -3.27 -7.78
N ARG A 73 -0.25 -4.50 -8.09
CA ARG A 73 -0.63 -5.22 -9.30
C ARG A 73 -1.32 -6.52 -8.93
N VAL A 74 -2.35 -6.86 -9.68
CA VAL A 74 -3.07 -8.11 -9.48
C VAL A 74 -2.53 -9.13 -10.47
N MET A 75 -1.97 -10.21 -9.93
CA MET A 75 -1.46 -11.34 -10.70
C MET A 75 -2.43 -12.51 -10.52
N PRO A 76 -2.31 -13.59 -11.32
CA PRO A 76 -3.26 -14.70 -11.22
C PRO A 76 -3.38 -15.28 -9.80
N GLU A 77 -2.27 -15.40 -9.07
CA GLU A 77 -2.29 -16.03 -7.75
C GLU A 77 -1.86 -15.11 -6.62
N THR A 78 -1.35 -13.92 -6.95
CA THR A 78 -0.83 -12.99 -5.96
C THR A 78 -1.27 -11.57 -6.24
N ILE A 79 -1.17 -10.74 -5.21
CA ILE A 79 -1.25 -9.29 -5.35
C ILE A 79 0.10 -8.77 -4.88
N VAL A 80 0.79 -8.05 -5.75
CA VAL A 80 2.12 -7.53 -5.44
C VAL A 80 2.00 -6.06 -5.08
N VAL A 81 2.36 -5.70 -3.86
CA VAL A 81 2.40 -4.31 -3.44
C VAL A 81 3.73 -3.73 -3.86
N LEU A 82 3.69 -2.75 -4.75
CA LEU A 82 4.87 -2.15 -5.37
C LEU A 82 5.44 -1.00 -4.55
N ALA A 83 4.56 -0.24 -3.90
CA ALA A 83 5.00 0.99 -3.22
C ALA A 83 3.97 1.42 -2.17
N VAL A 84 4.47 2.10 -1.14
CA VAL A 84 3.66 2.79 -0.14
C VAL A 84 4.14 4.23 -0.14
N HIS A 85 3.39 5.12 -0.78
CA HIS A 85 3.82 6.50 -0.95
C HIS A 85 2.72 7.47 -0.53
N GLY A 86 3.16 8.68 -0.15
CA GLY A 86 2.24 9.78 0.09
C GLY A 86 1.51 10.13 -1.19
N ARG A 87 0.27 10.57 -1.07
CA ARG A 87 -0.57 10.86 -2.23
C ARG A 87 -0.07 12.05 -3.05
N GLN A 88 0.78 12.88 -2.45
CA GLN A 88 1.30 14.08 -3.09
C GLN A 88 2.48 13.83 -4.03
N ASP A 89 3.02 12.61 -4.04
CA ASP A 89 4.22 12.33 -4.84
C ASP A 89 4.05 11.06 -5.68
N PRO A 90 3.21 11.12 -6.72
CA PRO A 90 2.99 9.94 -7.56
C PRO A 90 4.20 9.55 -8.39
N ALA A 91 5.16 10.45 -8.60
CA ALA A 91 6.31 10.16 -9.45
C ALA A 91 7.25 9.11 -8.85
N ARG A 92 7.27 8.96 -7.54
CA ARG A 92 8.17 8.01 -6.88
C ARG A 92 7.89 6.56 -7.24
N TRP A 93 6.61 6.16 -7.20
CA TRP A 93 6.27 4.77 -7.50
C TRP A 93 6.34 4.48 -9.00
N GLN A 94 6.11 5.48 -9.84
CA GLN A 94 6.13 5.30 -11.30
C GLN A 94 7.49 4.82 -11.79
N ARG A 95 8.55 5.22 -11.12
CA ARG A 95 9.89 4.80 -11.51
C ARG A 95 10.16 3.31 -11.28
N ARG A 96 9.28 2.62 -10.55
CA ARG A 96 9.40 1.20 -10.25
C ARG A 96 8.61 0.31 -11.21
N THR A 97 7.71 0.92 -11.94
CA THR A 97 6.87 0.16 -12.87
C THR A 97 7.40 0.23 -14.28
#